data_da616c6010f5373683458cf64dd37786
#
_entry.id   da616c6010f5373683458cf64dd37786
#
_cell.length_a   1.000
_cell.length_b   1.000
_cell.length_c   1.000
_cell.angle_alpha   90.00
_cell.angle_beta   90.00
_cell.angle_gamma   90.00
#
_symmetry.space_group_name_H-M   'P 1'
#
loop_
_entity.id
_entity.type
_entity.pdbx_description
1 polymer ?
#
loop_
_entity_poly.entity_id
_entity_poly.type
_entity_poly.pdbx_seq_one_letter_code
_entity_poly.pdbx_strand_id
1 'polypeptide(L)'
;MKTLSGGGYLSRELLKIGVRNIAIYGNTEITKVLVKELNGTDVQILYIVENERVEGIKTIPRSSTKFEDVDLMLVADVSNFKQIEEKLKKFGLKFKIASAYEFLMGLKN
;
A
#
# COMPACT_ATOMS: atom_id res chain seq x y z
N MET A 1 -11.52 -23.89 -4.76
CA MET A 1 -11.27 -23.34 -4.72
C MET A 1 -11.04 -22.55 -4.68
N LYS A 2 -10.97 -22.12 -4.44
CA LYS A 2 -10.70 -21.35 -4.24
C LYS A 2 -10.44 -20.31 -4.63
N THR A 3 -10.75 -19.77 -4.43
CA THR A 3 -10.61 -18.76 -4.77
C THR A 3 -9.68 -18.05 -4.53
N LEU A 4 -9.35 -17.67 -4.96
CA LEU A 4 -8.49 -17.00 -4.79
C LEU A 4 -8.61 -15.69 -4.81
N SER A 5 -9.39 -15.07 -5.41
CA SER A 5 -9.49 -13.70 -5.52
C SER A 5 -9.97 -13.11 -4.30
N GLY A 6 -9.48 -12.03 -3.92
CA GLY A 6 -9.85 -11.34 -2.73
C GLY A 6 -9.66 -12.22 -1.59
N GLY A 7 -8.94 -13.21 -1.81
CA GLY A 7 -9.00 -14.24 -0.91
C GLY A 7 -8.31 -14.14 0.38
N GLY A 8 -7.60 -13.14 0.57
CA GLY A 8 -6.89 -13.02 1.83
C GLY A 8 -5.46 -13.51 1.77
N TYR A 9 -4.99 -13.87 0.59
CA TYR A 9 -3.58 -14.22 0.47
C TYR A 9 -2.69 -13.05 0.87
N LEU A 10 -2.98 -11.88 0.31
CA LEU A 10 -2.18 -10.70 0.59
C LEU A 10 -2.25 -10.32 2.05
N SER A 11 -3.46 -10.33 2.63
CA SER A 11 -3.61 -9.97 4.03
C SER A 11 -2.86 -10.96 4.94
N ARG A 12 -2.91 -12.24 4.63
CA ARG A 12 -2.19 -13.22 5.42
C ARG A 12 -0.68 -13.00 5.36
N GLU A 13 -0.15 -12.69 4.16
CA GLU A 13 1.28 -12.44 4.03
C GLU A 13 1.69 -11.21 4.83
N LEU A 14 0.87 -10.17 4.79
CA LEU A 14 1.16 -8.96 5.56
C LEU A 14 1.07 -9.21 7.05
N LEU A 15 0.06 -9.95 7.48
CA LEU A 15 -0.09 -10.25 8.91
C LEU A 15 1.05 -11.10 9.44
N LYS A 16 1.60 -11.99 8.60
CA LYS A 16 2.74 -12.80 9.01
C LYS A 16 3.95 -11.97 9.40
N ILE A 17 4.12 -10.84 8.74
CA ILE A 17 5.27 -9.97 9.05
C ILE A 17 4.88 -8.82 9.99
N GLY A 18 3.72 -8.94 10.60
CA GLY A 18 3.30 -7.98 11.63
C GLY A 18 2.67 -6.71 11.09
N VAL A 19 2.24 -6.72 9.84
CA VAL A 19 1.65 -5.54 9.22
C VAL A 19 0.14 -5.60 9.31
N ARG A 20 -0.46 -4.63 10.00
CA ARG A 20 -1.92 -4.52 10.12
C ARG A 20 -2.46 -3.25 9.49
N ASN A 21 -1.66 -2.18 9.48
CA ASN A 21 -2.07 -0.89 8.93
C ASN A 21 -1.11 -0.50 7.84
N ILE A 22 -1.64 -0.18 6.68
CA ILE A 22 -0.80 0.23 5.55
C ILE A 22 -1.29 1.54 4.97
N ALA A 23 -0.40 2.16 4.22
CA ALA A 23 -0.74 3.27 3.35
C ALA A 23 -0.32 2.87 1.94
N ILE A 24 -0.94 3.47 0.94
CA ILE A 24 -0.62 3.19 -0.45
C ILE A 24 -0.19 4.49 -1.10
N TYR A 25 0.94 4.47 -1.78
CA TYR A 25 1.44 5.64 -2.49
C TYR A 25 1.14 5.50 -3.97
N GLY A 26 0.24 6.34 -4.47
CA GLY A 26 -0.17 6.33 -5.86
C GLY A 26 -1.53 5.68 -6.07
N ASN A 27 -2.19 6.08 -7.13
CA ASN A 27 -3.50 5.49 -7.49
C ASN A 27 -3.39 4.92 -8.90
N THR A 28 -2.94 3.69 -8.99
CA THR A 28 -2.74 2.98 -10.24
C THR A 28 -3.64 1.76 -10.26
N GLU A 29 -3.54 0.95 -11.29
CA GLU A 29 -4.28 -0.30 -11.34
C GLU A 29 -3.89 -1.21 -10.18
N ILE A 30 -2.62 -1.12 -9.76
CA ILE A 30 -2.14 -1.88 -8.62
C ILE A 30 -2.88 -1.46 -7.35
N THR A 31 -3.13 -0.16 -7.18
CA THR A 31 -3.89 0.33 -6.03
C THR A 31 -5.26 -0.32 -5.97
N LYS A 32 -5.91 -0.45 -7.11
CA LYS A 32 -7.24 -1.06 -7.16
C LYS A 32 -7.19 -2.52 -6.73
N VAL A 33 -6.14 -3.22 -7.14
CA VAL A 33 -5.96 -4.61 -6.74
C VAL A 33 -5.75 -4.69 -5.23
N LEU A 34 -4.90 -3.82 -4.68
CA LEU A 34 -4.63 -3.82 -3.24
C LEU A 34 -5.90 -3.56 -2.45
N VAL A 35 -6.67 -2.56 -2.86
CA VAL A 35 -7.90 -2.22 -2.15
C VAL A 35 -8.87 -3.40 -2.17
N LYS A 36 -8.99 -4.04 -3.32
CA LYS A 36 -9.90 -5.18 -3.46
C LYS A 36 -9.44 -6.36 -2.61
N GLU A 37 -8.14 -6.65 -2.65
CA GLU A 37 -7.59 -7.79 -1.92
C GLU A 37 -7.70 -7.63 -0.41
N LEU A 38 -7.62 -6.40 0.08
CA LEU A 38 -7.62 -6.15 1.51
C LEU A 38 -8.98 -5.80 2.07
N ASN A 39 -9.97 -5.59 1.21
CA ASN A 39 -11.30 -5.24 1.66
C ASN A 39 -11.89 -6.38 2.50
N GLY A 40 -12.35 -6.05 3.70
CA GLY A 40 -12.93 -7.04 4.59
C GLY A 40 -11.94 -7.92 5.32
N THR A 41 -10.65 -7.64 5.20
CA THR A 41 -9.63 -8.40 5.91
C THR A 41 -9.17 -7.63 7.15
N ASP A 42 -8.24 -8.24 7.91
CA ASP A 42 -7.71 -7.62 9.12
C ASP A 42 -6.63 -6.58 8.84
N VAL A 43 -6.24 -6.40 7.58
CA VAL A 43 -5.29 -5.36 7.21
C VAL A 43 -6.06 -4.14 6.73
N GLN A 44 -5.79 -3.00 7.34
CA GLN A 44 -6.50 -1.77 7.02
C GLN A 44 -5.64 -0.82 6.21
N ILE A 45 -6.26 -0.19 5.21
CA ILE A 45 -5.62 0.86 4.44
C ILE A 45 -6.03 2.18 5.10
N LEU A 46 -5.06 2.84 5.74
CA LEU A 46 -5.36 4.07 6.48
C LEU A 46 -5.47 5.27 5.57
N TYR A 47 -4.67 5.33 4.52
CA TYR A 47 -4.74 6.44 3.57
C TYR A 47 -4.01 6.09 2.27
N ILE A 48 -4.30 6.89 1.26
CA ILE A 48 -3.62 6.80 -0.03
C ILE A 48 -2.98 8.15 -0.28
N VAL A 49 -1.74 8.14 -0.75
CA VAL A 49 -1.04 9.37 -1.09
C VAL A 49 -1.20 9.61 -2.58
N GLU A 50 -1.95 10.63 -2.93
CA GLU A 50 -2.22 10.96 -4.32
C GLU A 50 -2.74 12.38 -4.40
N ASN A 51 -2.50 13.06 -5.52
CA ASN A 51 -2.96 14.43 -5.65
C ASN A 51 -4.46 14.53 -5.88
N GLU A 52 -5.01 13.56 -6.59
CA GLU A 52 -6.45 13.53 -6.80
C GLU A 52 -7.09 12.67 -5.72
N ARG A 53 -8.21 13.14 -5.21
CA ARG A 53 -8.90 12.42 -4.15
C ARG A 53 -9.39 11.05 -4.63
N VAL A 54 -9.17 10.06 -3.79
CA VAL A 54 -9.65 8.71 -4.04
C VAL A 54 -10.91 8.52 -3.20
N GLU A 55 -12.01 8.20 -3.87
CA GLU A 55 -13.29 8.07 -3.20
C GLU A 55 -13.30 6.91 -2.22
N GLY A 56 -13.86 7.17 -1.04
CA GLY A 56 -14.02 6.14 -0.03
C GLY A 56 -12.81 5.90 0.85
N ILE A 57 -11.68 6.54 0.56
CA ILE A 57 -10.46 6.35 1.33
C ILE A 57 -9.83 7.71 1.58
N LYS A 58 -9.29 7.90 2.78
CA LYS A 58 -8.58 9.13 3.10
C LYS A 58 -7.44 9.33 2.11
N THR A 59 -7.35 10.51 1.52
CA THR A 59 -6.32 10.81 0.53
C THR A 59 -5.46 11.96 1.02
N ILE A 60 -4.15 11.79 0.91
CA ILE A 60 -3.16 12.78 1.32
C ILE A 60 -2.38 13.19 0.08
N PRO A 61 -2.21 14.50 -0.18
CA PRO A 61 -1.52 14.92 -1.40
C PRO A 61 -0.06 14.52 -1.42
N ARG A 62 0.48 14.30 -2.61
CA ARG A 62 1.88 13.89 -2.76
C ARG A 62 2.85 14.96 -2.28
N SER A 63 2.39 16.21 -2.19
CA SER A 63 3.23 17.30 -1.71
C SER A 63 3.39 17.31 -0.20
N SER A 64 2.64 16.48 0.52
CA SER A 64 2.77 16.42 1.97
C SER A 64 4.14 15.94 2.39
N THR A 65 4.62 16.46 3.50
CA THR A 65 5.89 16.05 4.07
C THR A 65 5.71 15.30 5.38
N LYS A 66 4.47 15.22 5.86
CA LYS A 66 4.15 14.52 7.10
C LYS A 66 3.08 13.49 6.82
N PHE A 67 3.31 12.29 7.31
CA PHE A 67 2.40 11.18 7.09
C PHE A 67 2.14 10.47 8.42
N GLU A 68 0.89 10.04 8.60
CA GLU A 68 0.56 9.25 9.78
C GLU A 68 1.34 7.94 9.75
N ASP A 69 1.74 7.48 10.93
CA ASP A 69 2.47 6.22 11.03
C ASP A 69 1.61 5.05 10.59
N VAL A 70 2.23 4.18 9.84
CA VAL A 70 1.61 2.92 9.45
C VAL A 70 2.67 1.85 9.65
N ASP A 71 2.28 0.60 9.48
CA ASP A 71 3.26 -0.48 9.59
C ASP A 71 4.07 -0.61 8.32
N LEU A 72 3.48 -0.25 7.19
CA LEU A 72 4.14 -0.37 5.90
C LEU A 72 3.45 0.53 4.89
N MET A 73 4.24 1.22 4.07
CA MET A 73 3.70 1.96 2.95
C MET A 73 4.04 1.21 1.66
N LEU A 74 3.01 0.85 0.91
CA LEU A 74 3.19 0.15 -0.36
C LEU A 74 3.12 1.16 -1.50
N VAL A 75 4.16 1.20 -2.30
CA VAL A 75 4.21 2.11 -3.43
C VAL A 75 3.60 1.41 -4.63
N ALA A 76 2.44 1.90 -5.05
CA ALA A 76 1.72 1.34 -6.18
C ALA A 76 2.23 1.89 -7.51
N ASP A 77 2.88 3.03 -7.49
CA ASP A 77 3.52 3.62 -8.66
C ASP A 77 4.88 2.96 -8.83
N VAL A 78 4.88 1.71 -9.26
CA VAL A 78 6.08 0.88 -9.24
C VAL A 78 7.17 1.33 -10.20
N SER A 79 6.80 1.95 -11.31
CA SER A 79 7.79 2.41 -12.26
C SER A 79 8.63 3.57 -11.71
N ASN A 80 8.11 4.26 -10.71
CA ASN A 80 8.82 5.38 -10.07
C ASN A 80 9.23 5.06 -8.65
N PHE A 81 9.26 3.78 -8.30
CA PHE A 81 9.49 3.37 -6.91
C PHE A 81 10.77 3.97 -6.32
N LYS A 82 11.88 3.89 -7.02
CA LYS A 82 13.14 4.38 -6.46
C LYS A 82 13.12 5.87 -6.17
N GLN A 83 12.54 6.64 -7.07
CA GLN A 83 12.45 8.08 -6.87
C GLN A 83 11.55 8.41 -5.70
N ILE A 84 10.44 7.68 -5.58
CA ILE A 84 9.51 7.89 -4.48
C ILE A 84 10.16 7.49 -3.17
N GLU A 85 10.86 6.36 -3.15
CA GLU A 85 11.54 5.90 -1.96
C GLU A 85 12.56 6.91 -1.45
N GLU A 86 13.37 7.44 -2.38
CA GLU A 86 14.37 8.42 -2.00
C GLU A 86 13.74 9.70 -1.46
N LYS A 87 12.65 10.13 -2.08
CA LYS A 87 11.94 11.30 -1.62
C LYS A 87 11.43 11.09 -0.20
N LEU A 88 10.80 9.94 0.04
CA LEU A 88 10.21 9.67 1.35
C LEU A 88 11.24 9.48 2.44
N LYS A 89 12.39 8.91 2.10
CA LYS A 89 13.46 8.74 3.09
C LYS A 89 13.95 10.05 3.65
N LYS A 90 13.86 11.13 2.86
CA LYS A 90 14.28 12.45 3.32
C LYS A 90 13.40 13.01 4.42
N PHE A 91 12.20 12.46 4.57
CA PHE A 91 11.27 12.95 5.58
C PHE A 91 11.47 12.27 6.93
N GLY A 92 12.38 11.31 7.03
CA GLY A 92 12.65 10.63 8.29
C GLY A 92 11.51 9.80 8.80
N LEU A 93 10.79 9.16 7.89
CA LEU A 93 9.65 8.32 8.27
C LEU A 93 10.10 7.13 9.08
N LYS A 94 9.28 6.74 10.05
CA LYS A 94 9.60 5.65 10.96
C LYS A 94 9.16 4.29 10.46
N PHE A 95 8.33 4.26 9.43
CA PHE A 95 7.81 3.01 8.91
C PHE A 95 8.52 2.62 7.64
N LYS A 96 8.35 1.36 7.26
CA LYS A 96 8.99 0.83 6.07
C LYS A 96 8.22 1.19 4.81
N ILE A 97 8.96 1.26 3.71
CA ILE A 97 8.41 1.54 2.39
C ILE A 97 8.82 0.40 1.48
N ALA A 98 7.88 -0.14 0.74
CA ALA A 98 8.17 -1.25 -0.17
C ALA A 98 7.38 -1.08 -1.45
N SER A 99 7.87 -1.67 -2.52
CA SER A 99 7.12 -1.69 -3.76
C SER A 99 5.95 -2.66 -3.62
N ALA A 100 4.77 -2.23 -4.02
CA ALA A 100 3.61 -3.11 -3.98
C ALA A 100 3.82 -4.34 -4.86
N TYR A 101 4.62 -4.19 -5.89
CA TYR A 101 4.90 -5.28 -6.81
C TYR A 101 5.49 -6.49 -6.11
N GLU A 102 6.32 -6.27 -5.10
CA GLU A 102 6.95 -7.38 -4.37
C GLU A 102 5.90 -8.29 -3.74
N PHE A 103 4.84 -7.70 -3.22
CA PHE A 103 3.79 -8.48 -2.58
C PHE A 103 2.83 -9.10 -3.59
N LEU A 104 2.56 -8.40 -4.68
CA LEU A 104 1.65 -8.91 -5.70
C LEU A 104 2.24 -10.04 -6.52
N MET A 105 3.56 -10.11 -6.60
CA MET A 105 4.20 -11.21 -7.29
C MET A 105 3.82 -12.55 -6.67
N GLY A 106 3.62 -12.57 -5.35
CA GLY A 106 3.22 -13.78 -4.67
C GLY A 106 1.83 -14.26 -5.06
N LEU A 107 0.98 -13.37 -5.53
CA LEU A 107 -0.37 -13.75 -5.92
C LEU A 107 -0.40 -14.60 -7.20
N LYS A 108 0.65 -14.53 -7.98
CA LYS A 108 0.72 -15.26 -9.23
C LYS A 108 1.13 -16.71 -9.05
N ASN A 109 1.60 -17.03 -7.89
CA ASN A 109 2.02 -18.38 -7.60
C ASN A 109 0.94 -19.12 -6.81
#